data_0a946afdc41645695cd39deea78e37d6
#
_entry.id   0a946afdc41645695cd39deea78e37d6
#
_cell.length_a   1.000
_cell.length_b   1.000
_cell.length_c   1.000
_cell.angle_alpha   90.00
_cell.angle_beta   90.00
_cell.angle_gamma   90.00
#
_symmetry.space_group_name_H-M   'P 1'
#
loop_
_entity.id
_entity.type
_entity.pdbx_description
1 polymer ?
#
loop_
_entity_poly.entity_id
_entity_poly.type
_entity_poly.pdbx_seq_one_letter_code
_entity_poly.pdbx_strand_id
1 'polypeptide(L)'
;MVFLSIPNGATLSIDVNPNTTTISAFEQIVHQRTNVPQPLLRYSLRAQNPSRVFHDSLLLSDLGVCRFSTVIIHVPLLGGDEEALPPRFPEEPVNIWITVARLEEADGHTAMVWNTIEMCVETLQRGGVVIDREYWINAARACERGRYVVTCKAIIKNFIGIGVDGEDRKRTWLADAEMSKNRGFIETARAIYEHSLTVFLYKKSVWLKAALLEKSHGSKESLDALLSKAVTYVPHAEVLWLMCAKEKLLAGDVTSARSILQEACGVIPRSEEIWLAAFKLEYENKEMERARMLLAKARERVESERVWMKSAIVERELGNVEEERVLLGEGLKQFPTFSKLWLMLVQLEERFNNLEHARKAYESGLKHCPNCIPLWLSYANLEERVNELNKAREILITARKKNPHVADLWLAAVRVELTHDNRGEAENLMSKALQECPKSGILLAEDIGMATRPHRKTKSMDAMKKCFRDPHVTAAVAKLFWQDKKVEKARAWLKRAVTLNQDIGDHWALYYKFELQHGTEVRQKQILAKCVACEPKRGEKWQAISKAVENAHQPIEAILNKVLIALSKEEKAT
;
A
#
# COMPACT_ATOMS: atom_id res chain seq x y z
N MET A 1 -36.73 -32.99 27.01
CA MET A 1 -36.12 -32.05 27.99
C MET A 1 -35.78 -30.75 27.25
N VAL A 2 -36.27 -29.63 27.77
CA VAL A 2 -36.02 -28.27 27.27
C VAL A 2 -35.52 -27.45 28.46
N PHE A 3 -34.60 -26.54 28.25
CA PHE A 3 -34.04 -25.69 29.30
C PHE A 3 -34.76 -24.32 29.32
N LEU A 4 -35.13 -23.84 30.51
CA LEU A 4 -35.68 -22.51 30.73
C LEU A 4 -34.64 -21.63 31.40
N SER A 5 -34.33 -20.51 30.82
CA SER A 5 -33.52 -19.45 31.46
C SER A 5 -34.47 -18.42 32.06
N ILE A 6 -34.39 -18.26 33.37
CA ILE A 6 -35.25 -17.34 34.15
C ILE A 6 -34.51 -15.98 34.31
N PRO A 7 -35.22 -14.87 34.49
CA PRO A 7 -34.61 -13.53 34.62
C PRO A 7 -33.56 -13.38 35.74
N ASN A 8 -33.60 -14.22 36.76
CA ASN A 8 -32.61 -14.24 37.84
C ASN A 8 -31.33 -14.99 37.52
N GLY A 9 -31.14 -15.42 36.25
CA GLY A 9 -29.95 -16.15 35.79
C GLY A 9 -29.96 -17.66 36.02
N ALA A 10 -31.00 -18.20 36.69
CA ALA A 10 -31.10 -19.64 36.89
C ALA A 10 -31.64 -20.35 35.65
N THR A 11 -31.16 -21.55 35.40
CA THR A 11 -31.66 -22.41 34.32
C THR A 11 -32.37 -23.63 34.89
N LEU A 12 -33.66 -23.79 34.56
CA LEU A 12 -34.45 -24.94 34.93
C LEU A 12 -34.60 -25.91 33.75
N SER A 13 -34.53 -27.21 34.02
CA SER A 13 -34.82 -28.23 33.02
C SER A 13 -36.28 -28.67 33.13
N ILE A 14 -37.00 -28.68 32.02
CA ILE A 14 -38.36 -29.18 31.94
C ILE A 14 -38.40 -30.38 30.98
N ASP A 15 -39.04 -31.44 31.42
CA ASP A 15 -39.17 -32.63 30.59
C ASP A 15 -40.49 -32.54 29.79
N VAL A 16 -40.39 -31.98 28.60
CA VAL A 16 -41.48 -31.86 27.63
C VAL A 16 -41.03 -32.40 26.27
N ASN A 17 -41.98 -32.96 25.52
CA ASN A 17 -41.75 -33.39 24.16
C ASN A 17 -42.16 -32.28 23.19
N PRO A 18 -41.22 -31.60 22.49
CA PRO A 18 -41.57 -30.48 21.63
C PRO A 18 -42.55 -30.79 20.51
N ASN A 19 -42.64 -32.05 20.10
CA ASN A 19 -43.50 -32.50 18.99
C ASN A 19 -44.97 -32.80 19.42
N THR A 20 -45.24 -32.81 20.72
CA THR A 20 -46.58 -33.15 21.24
C THR A 20 -47.10 -32.12 22.24
N THR A 21 -46.27 -31.21 22.72
CA THR A 21 -46.64 -30.21 23.71
C THR A 21 -47.03 -28.91 23.01
N THR A 22 -48.25 -28.44 23.24
CA THR A 22 -48.75 -27.14 22.76
C THR A 22 -48.17 -26.00 23.60
N ILE A 23 -48.19 -24.78 23.08
CA ILE A 23 -47.77 -23.58 23.80
C ILE A 23 -48.54 -23.42 25.09
N SER A 24 -49.86 -23.56 25.08
CA SER A 24 -50.71 -23.46 26.27
C SER A 24 -50.36 -24.49 27.36
N ALA A 25 -50.08 -25.73 26.99
CA ALA A 25 -49.63 -26.76 27.92
C ALA A 25 -48.24 -26.46 28.50
N PHE A 26 -47.34 -25.90 27.67
CA PHE A 26 -46.02 -25.48 28.09
C PHE A 26 -46.09 -24.30 29.07
N GLU A 27 -46.93 -23.31 28.82
CA GLU A 27 -47.16 -22.17 29.70
C GLU A 27 -47.69 -22.59 31.07
N GLN A 28 -48.57 -23.56 31.13
CA GLN A 28 -49.07 -24.12 32.41
C GLN A 28 -47.93 -24.78 33.20
N ILE A 29 -47.08 -25.54 32.54
CA ILE A 29 -45.92 -26.19 33.18
C ILE A 29 -44.92 -25.12 33.68
N VAL A 30 -44.65 -24.08 32.90
CA VAL A 30 -43.79 -22.96 33.28
C VAL A 30 -44.36 -22.21 34.46
N HIS A 31 -45.68 -21.90 34.47
CA HIS A 31 -46.38 -21.26 35.58
C HIS A 31 -46.25 -22.09 36.86
N GLN A 32 -46.49 -23.39 36.79
CA GLN A 32 -46.38 -24.29 37.97
C GLN A 32 -44.93 -24.34 38.51
N ARG A 33 -43.91 -24.23 37.67
CA ARG A 33 -42.52 -24.32 38.08
C ARG A 33 -41.91 -23.00 38.52
N THR A 34 -42.38 -21.88 37.99
CA THR A 34 -41.79 -20.54 38.20
C THR A 34 -42.67 -19.63 39.07
N ASN A 35 -43.92 -20.00 39.31
CA ASN A 35 -44.96 -19.20 39.98
C ASN A 35 -45.25 -17.86 39.30
N VAL A 36 -44.87 -17.67 38.04
CA VAL A 36 -45.14 -16.47 37.25
C VAL A 36 -46.50 -16.62 36.56
N PRO A 37 -47.43 -15.65 36.70
CA PRO A 37 -48.74 -15.70 36.04
C PRO A 37 -48.64 -15.79 34.53
N GLN A 38 -49.45 -16.65 33.89
CA GLN A 38 -49.44 -16.90 32.45
C GLN A 38 -49.50 -15.62 31.59
N PRO A 39 -50.33 -14.62 31.90
CA PRO A 39 -50.43 -13.39 31.10
C PRO A 39 -49.13 -12.56 31.06
N LEU A 40 -48.23 -12.79 32.02
CA LEU A 40 -46.95 -12.06 32.13
C LEU A 40 -45.79 -12.80 31.50
N LEU A 41 -46.00 -14.02 31.02
CA LEU A 41 -44.93 -14.80 30.41
C LEU A 41 -44.68 -14.35 28.97
N ARG A 42 -43.44 -14.05 28.64
CA ARG A 42 -42.97 -13.81 27.30
C ARG A 42 -41.78 -14.73 27.04
N TYR A 43 -41.69 -15.27 25.84
CA TYR A 43 -40.69 -16.28 25.50
C TYR A 43 -39.84 -15.83 24.32
N SER A 44 -38.57 -16.12 24.37
CA SER A 44 -37.67 -16.03 23.20
C SER A 44 -36.75 -17.24 23.13
N LEU A 45 -36.48 -17.70 21.94
CA LEU A 45 -35.37 -18.62 21.67
C LEU A 45 -34.08 -17.82 21.50
N ARG A 46 -32.93 -18.38 21.91
CA ARG A 46 -31.62 -17.72 21.94
C ARG A 46 -31.18 -17.05 20.61
N ALA A 47 -31.96 -17.17 19.55
CA ALA A 47 -31.66 -16.64 18.20
C ALA A 47 -32.78 -15.86 17.53
N GLN A 48 -33.92 -15.57 18.19
CA GLN A 48 -35.06 -14.90 17.56
C GLN A 48 -35.66 -13.78 18.44
N ASN A 49 -36.13 -12.71 17.78
CA ASN A 49 -36.78 -11.54 18.44
C ASN A 49 -37.99 -11.90 19.28
N PRO A 50 -38.21 -11.26 20.46
CA PRO A 50 -39.23 -11.65 21.44
C PRO A 50 -40.67 -11.21 21.13
N SER A 51 -41.02 -10.78 19.93
CA SER A 51 -42.28 -10.04 19.66
C SER A 51 -43.32 -10.76 18.81
N ARG A 52 -43.48 -12.07 18.94
CA ARG A 52 -44.63 -12.76 18.32
C ARG A 52 -45.62 -13.23 19.39
N VAL A 53 -46.87 -12.78 19.29
CA VAL A 53 -48.01 -13.38 19.98
C VAL A 53 -48.29 -14.72 19.30
N PHE A 54 -48.11 -15.82 20.01
CA PHE A 54 -48.30 -17.15 19.48
C PHE A 54 -49.70 -17.64 19.75
N HIS A 55 -50.31 -18.37 18.83
CA HIS A 55 -51.60 -19.03 19.06
C HIS A 55 -51.44 -20.23 19.99
N ASP A 56 -52.32 -20.37 20.98
CA ASP A 56 -52.27 -21.39 22.03
C ASP A 56 -52.25 -22.84 21.53
N SER A 57 -52.68 -23.07 20.30
CA SER A 57 -52.78 -24.39 19.68
C SER A 57 -51.51 -24.85 18.92
N LEU A 58 -50.51 -23.99 18.77
CA LEU A 58 -49.25 -24.34 18.08
C LEU A 58 -48.40 -25.28 18.95
N LEU A 59 -47.67 -26.18 18.30
CA LEU A 59 -46.71 -27.06 18.96
C LEU A 59 -45.37 -26.33 19.16
N LEU A 60 -44.62 -26.71 20.20
CA LEU A 60 -43.30 -26.14 20.47
C LEU A 60 -42.33 -26.40 19.30
N SER A 61 -42.49 -27.51 18.58
CA SER A 61 -41.69 -27.82 17.36
C SER A 61 -41.93 -26.81 16.24
N ASP A 62 -43.13 -26.26 16.10
CA ASP A 62 -43.47 -25.29 15.05
C ASP A 62 -42.77 -23.93 15.28
N LEU A 63 -42.32 -23.68 16.51
CA LEU A 63 -41.54 -22.52 16.91
C LEU A 63 -40.02 -22.78 16.83
N GLY A 64 -39.61 -23.94 16.34
CA GLY A 64 -38.19 -24.31 16.25
C GLY A 64 -37.59 -24.78 17.58
N VAL A 65 -38.41 -25.08 18.60
CA VAL A 65 -37.94 -25.66 19.86
C VAL A 65 -37.65 -27.14 19.67
N CYS A 66 -36.41 -27.51 19.78
CA CYS A 66 -35.93 -28.90 19.67
C CYS A 66 -35.55 -29.45 21.05
N ARG A 67 -35.26 -30.73 21.13
CA ARG A 67 -34.72 -31.35 22.33
C ARG A 67 -33.41 -30.65 22.74
N PHE A 68 -33.30 -30.25 24.01
CA PHE A 68 -32.17 -29.47 24.58
C PHE A 68 -32.10 -27.99 24.16
N SER A 69 -33.11 -27.43 23.50
CA SER A 69 -33.21 -25.98 23.28
C SER A 69 -33.35 -25.22 24.61
N THR A 70 -32.78 -24.03 24.66
CA THR A 70 -32.96 -23.09 25.79
C THR A 70 -33.99 -22.04 25.42
N VAL A 71 -35.08 -21.99 26.15
CA VAL A 71 -36.10 -20.96 26.04
C VAL A 71 -35.87 -19.92 27.13
N ILE A 72 -35.78 -18.65 26.77
CA ILE A 72 -35.60 -17.55 27.72
C ILE A 72 -36.97 -16.98 28.10
N ILE A 73 -37.22 -16.90 29.38
CA ILE A 73 -38.46 -16.30 29.92
C ILE A 73 -38.19 -14.84 30.24
N HIS A 74 -39.01 -13.97 29.70
CA HIS A 74 -39.07 -12.55 30.02
C HIS A 74 -40.29 -12.25 30.85
N VAL A 75 -40.11 -11.71 32.05
CA VAL A 75 -41.22 -11.25 32.91
C VAL A 75 -41.18 -9.73 32.92
N PRO A 76 -42.20 -9.02 32.44
CA PRO A 76 -42.25 -7.58 32.60
C PRO A 76 -42.36 -7.26 34.10
N LEU A 77 -41.50 -6.43 34.63
CA LEU A 77 -41.53 -5.95 36.01
C LEU A 77 -42.77 -5.08 36.19
N LEU A 78 -43.77 -5.60 36.94
CA LEU A 78 -44.92 -4.84 37.40
C LEU A 78 -44.63 -4.39 38.85
N GLY A 79 -44.39 -3.08 39.02
CA GLY A 79 -44.39 -2.46 40.34
C GLY A 79 -43.04 -1.89 40.78
N GLY A 80 -42.92 -0.62 40.63
CA GLY A 80 -41.93 0.29 41.19
C GLY A 80 -42.14 1.64 40.53
N ASP A 81 -42.28 2.67 41.32
CA ASP A 81 -42.65 4.03 41.00
C ASP A 81 -42.17 4.54 39.63
N GLU A 82 -42.98 5.39 39.00
CA GLU A 82 -42.80 6.07 37.72
C GLU A 82 -41.50 6.87 37.63
N GLU A 83 -40.38 6.21 37.56
CA GLU A 83 -39.27 6.67 36.74
C GLU A 83 -39.23 5.77 35.52
N ALA A 84 -39.94 6.22 34.49
CA ALA A 84 -40.06 5.55 33.22
C ALA A 84 -38.65 5.29 32.66
N LEU A 85 -38.25 4.01 32.63
CA LEU A 85 -37.27 3.58 31.63
C LEU A 85 -37.75 4.09 30.27
N PRO A 86 -36.93 4.81 29.51
CA PRO A 86 -37.32 5.35 28.22
C PRO A 86 -37.91 4.21 27.39
N PRO A 87 -39.07 4.42 26.72
CA PRO A 87 -39.73 3.38 25.95
C PRO A 87 -38.72 2.84 24.94
N ARG A 88 -38.47 1.54 25.01
CA ARG A 88 -37.79 0.84 23.90
C ARG A 88 -38.62 1.13 22.66
N PHE A 89 -37.97 1.70 21.65
CA PHE A 89 -38.53 2.18 20.40
C PHE A 89 -39.72 1.36 19.94
N PRO A 90 -40.84 1.96 19.65
CA PRO A 90 -41.74 1.41 18.68
C PRO A 90 -41.00 1.55 17.33
N GLU A 91 -40.46 0.45 16.77
CA GLU A 91 -39.90 0.43 15.41
C GLU A 91 -40.92 0.92 14.36
N GLU A 92 -42.20 0.81 14.65
CA GLU A 92 -43.30 1.18 13.77
C GLU A 92 -43.34 2.67 13.39
N PRO A 93 -43.28 3.67 14.32
CA PRO A 93 -43.41 5.06 13.91
C PRO A 93 -42.18 5.55 13.12
N VAL A 94 -40.99 5.03 13.37
CA VAL A 94 -39.77 5.41 12.65
C VAL A 94 -39.80 4.93 11.20
N ASN A 95 -40.22 3.70 10.96
CA ASN A 95 -40.36 3.13 9.62
C ASN A 95 -41.40 3.88 8.78
N ILE A 96 -42.44 4.44 9.39
CA ILE A 96 -43.43 5.26 8.69
C ILE A 96 -42.77 6.52 8.11
N TRP A 97 -42.00 7.27 8.90
CA TRP A 97 -41.30 8.48 8.43
C TRP A 97 -40.32 8.20 7.29
N ILE A 98 -39.55 7.11 7.41
CA ILE A 98 -38.61 6.70 6.35
C ILE A 98 -39.37 6.29 5.09
N THR A 99 -40.54 5.62 5.24
CA THR A 99 -41.35 5.22 4.10
C THR A 99 -42.00 6.43 3.41
N VAL A 100 -42.48 7.40 4.17
CA VAL A 100 -43.01 8.66 3.62
C VAL A 100 -41.89 9.41 2.86
N ALA A 101 -40.70 9.55 3.45
CA ALA A 101 -39.56 10.19 2.79
C ALA A 101 -39.15 9.49 1.48
N ARG A 102 -39.22 8.15 1.44
CA ARG A 102 -38.95 7.38 0.18
C ARG A 102 -40.03 7.60 -0.87
N LEU A 103 -41.30 7.71 -0.46
CA LEU A 103 -42.41 8.01 -1.38
C LEU A 103 -42.25 9.41 -1.98
N GLU A 104 -41.98 10.41 -1.13
CA GLU A 104 -41.70 11.79 -1.58
C GLU A 104 -40.49 11.86 -2.56
N GLU A 105 -39.45 11.06 -2.30
CA GLU A 105 -38.31 10.96 -3.21
C GLU A 105 -38.71 10.31 -4.54
N ALA A 106 -39.54 9.26 -4.51
CA ALA A 106 -40.04 8.58 -5.70
C ALA A 106 -40.91 9.50 -6.58
N ASP A 107 -41.68 10.39 -5.94
CA ASP A 107 -42.53 11.39 -6.61
C ASP A 107 -41.71 12.63 -7.06
N GLY A 108 -40.42 12.70 -6.76
CA GLY A 108 -39.52 13.79 -7.17
C GLY A 108 -39.53 15.02 -6.25
N HIS A 109 -40.26 14.96 -5.12
CA HIS A 109 -40.38 16.05 -4.15
C HIS A 109 -39.22 16.12 -3.17
N THR A 110 -38.00 16.32 -3.66
CA THR A 110 -36.75 16.26 -2.86
C THR A 110 -36.72 17.23 -1.67
N ALA A 111 -37.35 18.41 -1.78
CA ALA A 111 -37.44 19.37 -0.69
C ALA A 111 -38.29 18.83 0.47
N MET A 112 -39.37 18.10 0.18
CA MET A 112 -40.24 17.50 1.19
C MET A 112 -39.51 16.38 1.96
N VAL A 113 -38.65 15.62 1.32
CA VAL A 113 -37.82 14.60 1.97
C VAL A 113 -37.00 15.18 3.14
N TRP A 114 -36.35 16.32 2.93
CA TRP A 114 -35.58 16.99 3.98
C TRP A 114 -36.44 17.41 5.15
N ASN A 115 -37.60 18.04 4.87
CA ASN A 115 -38.56 18.48 5.89
C ASN A 115 -39.13 17.29 6.68
N THR A 116 -39.49 16.21 5.97
CA THR A 116 -40.06 14.99 6.60
C THR A 116 -39.07 14.38 7.57
N ILE A 117 -37.80 14.25 7.23
CA ILE A 117 -36.79 13.69 8.12
C ILE A 117 -36.44 14.65 9.26
N GLU A 118 -36.41 15.95 9.04
CA GLU A 118 -36.24 16.96 10.10
C GLU A 118 -37.39 16.95 11.11
N MET A 119 -38.64 16.92 10.66
CA MET A 119 -39.80 16.74 11.51
C MET A 119 -39.78 15.42 12.29
N CYS A 120 -39.26 14.35 11.69
CA CYS A 120 -39.06 13.07 12.36
C CYS A 120 -38.14 13.23 13.59
N VAL A 121 -36.98 13.88 13.42
CA VAL A 121 -36.04 14.13 14.53
C VAL A 121 -36.68 14.93 15.64
N GLU A 122 -37.35 16.05 15.29
CA GLU A 122 -38.01 16.90 16.28
C GLU A 122 -39.11 16.15 17.04
N THR A 123 -39.90 15.33 16.35
CA THR A 123 -40.98 14.55 16.98
C THR A 123 -40.40 13.51 17.92
N LEU A 124 -39.35 12.79 17.54
CA LEU A 124 -38.70 11.82 18.39
C LEU A 124 -38.05 12.47 19.62
N GLN A 125 -37.41 13.63 19.47
CA GLN A 125 -36.80 14.36 20.57
C GLN A 125 -37.88 14.90 21.56
N ARG A 126 -38.97 15.46 21.06
CA ARG A 126 -40.12 15.90 21.91
C ARG A 126 -40.76 14.74 22.64
N GLY A 127 -40.81 13.56 22.02
CA GLY A 127 -41.35 12.34 22.63
C GLY A 127 -40.41 11.68 23.63
N GLY A 128 -39.23 12.23 23.89
CA GLY A 128 -38.25 11.65 24.81
C GLY A 128 -37.69 10.29 24.37
N VAL A 129 -37.80 9.95 23.09
CA VAL A 129 -37.32 8.69 22.54
C VAL A 129 -35.80 8.73 22.39
N VAL A 130 -35.11 7.73 22.94
CA VAL A 130 -33.65 7.60 22.75
C VAL A 130 -33.33 7.26 21.29
N ILE A 131 -32.61 8.16 20.64
CA ILE A 131 -32.21 7.99 19.23
C ILE A 131 -30.95 7.15 19.17
N ASP A 132 -31.07 5.91 18.67
CA ASP A 132 -29.92 5.06 18.40
C ASP A 132 -29.32 5.41 17.05
N ARG A 133 -28.10 5.97 17.07
CA ARG A 133 -27.35 6.38 15.89
C ARG A 133 -27.07 5.21 14.93
N GLU A 134 -26.73 4.03 15.47
CA GLU A 134 -26.40 2.87 14.63
C GLU A 134 -27.62 2.38 13.85
N TYR A 135 -28.79 2.40 14.47
CA TYR A 135 -30.05 2.10 13.80
C TYR A 135 -30.27 3.01 12.58
N TRP A 136 -30.09 4.32 12.74
CA TRP A 136 -30.30 5.28 11.67
C TRP A 136 -29.27 5.19 10.55
N ILE A 137 -28.00 4.88 10.87
CA ILE A 137 -26.99 4.60 9.84
C ILE A 137 -27.35 3.33 9.05
N ASN A 138 -27.87 2.30 9.71
CA ASN A 138 -28.35 1.10 9.03
C ASN A 138 -29.61 1.38 8.20
N ALA A 139 -30.50 2.26 8.66
CA ALA A 139 -31.67 2.73 7.88
C ALA A 139 -31.22 3.51 6.63
N ALA A 140 -30.21 4.38 6.74
CA ALA A 140 -29.61 5.08 5.60
C ALA A 140 -29.03 4.10 4.57
N ARG A 141 -28.32 3.07 5.02
CA ARG A 141 -27.82 1.98 4.17
C ARG A 141 -28.95 1.19 3.48
N ALA A 142 -30.07 0.99 4.19
CA ALA A 142 -31.25 0.35 3.60
C ALA A 142 -31.92 1.24 2.53
N CYS A 143 -31.91 2.56 2.71
CA CYS A 143 -32.37 3.51 1.69
C CYS A 143 -31.47 3.48 0.44
N GLU A 144 -30.15 3.42 0.62
CA GLU A 144 -29.20 3.27 -0.49
C GLU A 144 -29.46 2.00 -1.31
N ARG A 145 -29.71 0.84 -0.65
CA ARG A 145 -30.11 -0.40 -1.35
C ARG A 145 -31.36 -0.22 -2.19
N GLY A 146 -32.32 0.57 -1.71
CA GLY A 146 -33.56 0.92 -2.42
C GLY A 146 -33.39 2.00 -3.49
N ARG A 147 -32.18 2.53 -3.68
CA ARG A 147 -31.86 3.67 -4.57
C ARG A 147 -32.47 5.02 -4.14
N TYR A 148 -32.83 5.17 -2.87
CA TYR A 148 -33.33 6.41 -2.28
C TYR A 148 -32.16 7.22 -1.70
N VAL A 149 -31.42 7.91 -2.59
CA VAL A 149 -30.16 8.60 -2.21
C VAL A 149 -30.43 9.87 -1.43
N VAL A 150 -31.48 10.62 -1.77
CA VAL A 150 -31.85 11.87 -1.07
C VAL A 150 -32.29 11.57 0.36
N THR A 151 -33.13 10.54 0.55
CA THR A 151 -33.56 10.07 1.88
C THR A 151 -32.34 9.60 2.70
N CYS A 152 -31.41 8.87 2.10
CA CYS A 152 -30.16 8.48 2.75
C CYS A 152 -29.37 9.70 3.26
N LYS A 153 -29.17 10.72 2.39
CA LYS A 153 -28.47 11.96 2.76
C LYS A 153 -29.19 12.74 3.86
N ALA A 154 -30.52 12.82 3.81
CA ALA A 154 -31.32 13.49 4.82
C ALA A 154 -31.21 12.82 6.19
N ILE A 155 -31.25 11.49 6.24
CA ILE A 155 -31.05 10.71 7.46
C ILE A 155 -29.65 11.00 8.04
N ILE A 156 -28.59 10.85 7.26
CA ILE A 156 -27.23 11.07 7.73
C ILE A 156 -27.03 12.47 8.27
N LYS A 157 -27.50 13.51 7.55
CA LYS A 157 -27.36 14.92 8.00
C LYS A 157 -27.98 15.15 9.38
N ASN A 158 -29.13 14.57 9.65
CA ASN A 158 -29.91 14.86 10.87
C ASN A 158 -29.57 13.95 12.06
N PHE A 159 -29.13 12.70 11.83
CA PHE A 159 -28.94 11.72 12.90
C PHE A 159 -27.48 11.41 13.26
N ILE A 160 -26.51 11.63 12.37
CA ILE A 160 -25.13 11.20 12.61
C ILE A 160 -24.44 11.92 13.78
N GLY A 161 -24.91 13.14 14.11
CA GLY A 161 -24.37 13.95 15.20
C GLY A 161 -24.96 13.64 16.57
N ILE A 162 -26.05 12.89 16.64
CA ILE A 162 -26.77 12.64 17.89
C ILE A 162 -26.02 11.60 18.72
N GLY A 163 -25.87 11.85 20.03
CA GLY A 163 -25.22 10.93 20.98
C GLY A 163 -23.70 10.79 20.79
N VAL A 164 -23.05 11.73 20.11
CA VAL A 164 -21.59 11.74 19.95
C VAL A 164 -21.00 13.01 20.54
N ASP A 165 -20.07 12.86 21.48
CA ASP A 165 -19.36 13.98 22.09
C ASP A 165 -18.57 14.77 21.06
N GLY A 166 -18.49 16.10 21.29
CA GLY A 166 -17.86 17.03 20.33
C GLY A 166 -16.44 16.67 19.92
N GLU A 167 -15.65 16.15 20.87
CA GLU A 167 -14.26 15.76 20.66
C GLU A 167 -14.13 14.49 19.78
N ASP A 168 -15.04 13.54 19.95
CA ASP A 168 -15.03 12.25 19.26
C ASP A 168 -15.76 12.27 17.90
N ARG A 169 -16.55 13.31 17.60
CA ARG A 169 -17.35 13.39 16.36
C ARG A 169 -16.55 13.09 15.10
N LYS A 170 -15.39 13.72 14.97
CA LYS A 170 -14.54 13.51 13.80
C LYS A 170 -14.10 12.07 13.65
N ARG A 171 -13.63 11.45 14.74
CA ARG A 171 -13.13 10.06 14.74
C ARG A 171 -14.24 9.08 14.41
N THR A 172 -15.37 9.25 15.05
CA THR A 172 -16.54 8.38 14.92
C THR A 172 -17.13 8.46 13.52
N TRP A 173 -17.37 9.68 12.99
CA TRP A 173 -17.94 9.85 11.65
C TRP A 173 -17.01 9.33 10.55
N LEU A 174 -15.70 9.53 10.68
CA LEU A 174 -14.74 8.97 9.73
C LEU A 174 -14.67 7.43 9.80
N ALA A 175 -14.88 6.83 10.98
CA ALA A 175 -14.97 5.38 11.14
C ALA A 175 -16.24 4.82 10.52
N ASP A 176 -17.39 5.49 10.72
CA ASP A 176 -18.68 5.09 10.14
C ASP A 176 -18.68 5.17 8.61
N ALA A 177 -18.08 6.23 8.05
CA ALA A 177 -17.91 6.38 6.61
C ALA A 177 -17.05 5.25 6.02
N GLU A 178 -15.91 4.95 6.66
CA GLU A 178 -15.03 3.86 6.25
C GLU A 178 -15.71 2.48 6.36
N MET A 179 -16.47 2.26 7.45
CA MET A 179 -17.24 1.04 7.64
C MET A 179 -18.34 0.89 6.58
N SER A 180 -19.04 1.98 6.24
CA SER A 180 -20.05 1.98 5.18
C SER A 180 -19.44 1.68 3.82
N LYS A 181 -18.32 2.32 3.48
CA LYS A 181 -17.54 2.04 2.27
C LYS A 181 -17.13 0.58 2.18
N ASN A 182 -16.54 0.02 3.25
CA ASN A 182 -16.07 -1.37 3.28
C ASN A 182 -17.22 -2.39 3.14
N ARG A 183 -18.43 -2.01 3.53
CA ARG A 183 -19.65 -2.81 3.32
C ARG A 183 -20.31 -2.59 1.96
N GLY A 184 -19.74 -1.73 1.11
CA GLY A 184 -20.24 -1.44 -0.24
C GLY A 184 -21.31 -0.34 -0.30
N PHE A 185 -21.57 0.39 0.80
CA PHE A 185 -22.54 1.49 0.87
C PHE A 185 -21.84 2.83 0.58
N ILE A 186 -21.68 3.12 -0.71
CA ILE A 186 -20.88 4.26 -1.16
C ILE A 186 -21.62 5.59 -0.98
N GLU A 187 -22.94 5.64 -1.26
CA GLU A 187 -23.73 6.85 -1.10
C GLU A 187 -23.88 7.25 0.37
N THR A 188 -24.06 6.26 1.26
CA THR A 188 -24.04 6.50 2.71
C THR A 188 -22.69 7.05 3.18
N ALA A 189 -21.58 6.46 2.72
CA ALA A 189 -20.25 6.96 3.04
C ALA A 189 -20.03 8.38 2.50
N ARG A 190 -20.49 8.67 1.27
CA ARG A 190 -20.45 10.00 0.66
C ARG A 190 -21.22 11.02 1.48
N ALA A 191 -22.46 10.69 1.87
CA ALA A 191 -23.29 11.55 2.71
C ALA A 191 -22.63 11.87 4.06
N ILE A 192 -21.97 10.88 4.68
CA ILE A 192 -21.23 11.09 5.95
C ILE A 192 -20.05 12.03 5.74
N TYR A 193 -19.27 11.86 4.65
CA TYR A 193 -18.17 12.77 4.35
C TYR A 193 -18.67 14.17 3.97
N GLU A 194 -19.75 14.32 3.18
CA GLU A 194 -20.37 15.59 2.85
C GLU A 194 -20.76 16.33 4.13
N HIS A 195 -21.47 15.66 5.05
CA HIS A 195 -21.83 16.25 6.34
C HIS A 195 -20.59 16.56 7.20
N SER A 196 -19.61 15.66 7.26
CA SER A 196 -18.37 15.90 8.00
C SER A 196 -17.60 17.12 7.49
N LEU A 197 -17.63 17.38 6.20
CA LEU A 197 -16.99 18.54 5.57
C LEU A 197 -17.70 19.86 5.91
N THR A 198 -19.01 19.87 6.22
CA THR A 198 -19.69 21.08 6.68
C THR A 198 -19.26 21.47 8.10
N VAL A 199 -18.96 20.48 8.95
CA VAL A 199 -18.56 20.71 10.36
C VAL A 199 -17.04 20.90 10.49
N PHE A 200 -16.23 20.15 9.74
CA PHE A 200 -14.78 20.11 9.86
C PHE A 200 -14.07 20.70 8.61
N LEU A 201 -14.51 21.87 8.17
CA LEU A 201 -14.02 22.56 6.96
C LEU A 201 -12.49 22.65 6.85
N TYR A 202 -11.79 22.90 7.97
CA TYR A 202 -10.34 23.14 7.98
C TYR A 202 -9.50 21.89 8.32
N LYS A 203 -10.10 20.69 8.33
CA LYS A 203 -9.38 19.47 8.71
C LYS A 203 -8.98 18.66 7.46
N LYS A 204 -7.70 18.71 7.09
CA LYS A 204 -7.13 18.00 5.92
C LYS A 204 -7.49 16.51 5.83
N SER A 205 -7.59 15.84 7.00
CA SER A 205 -7.87 14.39 7.03
C SER A 205 -9.27 14.02 6.52
N VAL A 206 -10.26 14.92 6.70
CA VAL A 206 -11.63 14.70 6.20
C VAL A 206 -11.67 14.87 4.69
N TRP A 207 -11.08 15.96 4.18
CA TRP A 207 -10.96 16.23 2.74
C TRP A 207 -10.22 15.11 2.00
N LEU A 208 -9.11 14.63 2.58
CA LEU A 208 -8.33 13.55 1.97
C LEU A 208 -9.13 12.25 1.87
N LYS A 209 -9.85 11.86 2.93
CA LYS A 209 -10.68 10.64 2.90
C LYS A 209 -11.86 10.77 1.95
N ALA A 210 -12.52 11.92 1.91
CA ALA A 210 -13.58 12.21 0.95
C ALA A 210 -13.06 12.14 -0.50
N ALA A 211 -11.90 12.75 -0.77
CA ALA A 211 -11.26 12.70 -2.08
C ALA A 211 -10.86 11.27 -2.50
N LEU A 212 -10.37 10.45 -1.56
CA LEU A 212 -10.06 9.04 -1.83
C LEU A 212 -11.32 8.21 -2.12
N LEU A 213 -12.46 8.52 -1.49
CA LEU A 213 -13.74 7.88 -1.82
C LEU A 213 -14.16 8.25 -3.24
N GLU A 214 -14.18 9.56 -3.57
CA GLU A 214 -14.55 10.03 -4.90
C GLU A 214 -13.60 9.51 -5.99
N LYS A 215 -12.31 9.38 -5.71
CA LYS A 215 -11.33 8.79 -6.64
C LYS A 215 -11.62 7.33 -6.96
N SER A 216 -12.12 6.55 -5.99
CA SER A 216 -12.37 5.12 -6.17
C SER A 216 -13.76 4.80 -6.72
N HIS A 217 -14.76 5.64 -6.44
CA HIS A 217 -16.17 5.34 -6.71
C HIS A 217 -16.97 6.51 -7.32
N GLY A 218 -16.39 7.71 -7.39
CA GLY A 218 -17.03 8.90 -7.96
C GLY A 218 -16.71 9.14 -9.43
N SER A 219 -17.21 10.24 -9.96
CA SER A 219 -16.85 10.74 -11.29
C SER A 219 -15.61 11.66 -11.21
N LYS A 220 -14.95 11.88 -12.36
CA LYS A 220 -13.81 12.80 -12.44
C LYS A 220 -14.21 14.23 -12.09
N GLU A 221 -15.43 14.63 -12.50
CA GLU A 221 -15.98 15.95 -12.26
C GLU A 221 -16.29 16.18 -10.78
N SER A 222 -16.86 15.16 -10.09
CA SER A 222 -17.13 15.24 -8.65
C SER A 222 -15.85 15.34 -7.83
N LEU A 223 -14.83 14.56 -8.20
CA LEU A 223 -13.51 14.60 -7.56
C LEU A 223 -12.83 15.96 -7.77
N ASP A 224 -12.89 16.49 -8.98
CA ASP A 224 -12.30 17.80 -9.32
C ASP A 224 -12.96 18.95 -8.54
N ALA A 225 -14.29 18.98 -8.50
CA ALA A 225 -15.04 19.94 -7.73
C ALA A 225 -14.75 19.85 -6.22
N LEU A 226 -14.59 18.63 -5.70
CA LEU A 226 -14.26 18.41 -4.30
C LEU A 226 -12.82 18.86 -3.97
N LEU A 227 -11.85 18.54 -4.82
CA LEU A 227 -10.45 18.93 -4.64
C LEU A 227 -10.27 20.45 -4.77
N SER A 228 -10.95 21.11 -5.70
CA SER A 228 -10.94 22.56 -5.85
C SER A 228 -11.44 23.25 -4.57
N LYS A 229 -12.53 22.75 -3.97
CA LYS A 229 -12.99 23.24 -2.66
C LYS A 229 -11.98 22.94 -1.55
N ALA A 230 -11.38 21.75 -1.56
CA ALA A 230 -10.45 21.33 -0.53
C ALA A 230 -9.22 22.25 -0.44
N VAL A 231 -8.64 22.66 -1.57
CA VAL A 231 -7.48 23.57 -1.58
C VAL A 231 -7.84 24.99 -1.15
N THR A 232 -9.07 25.45 -1.37
CA THR A 232 -9.51 26.76 -0.87
C THR A 232 -9.71 26.77 0.64
N TYR A 233 -10.26 25.70 1.24
CA TYR A 233 -10.48 25.65 2.69
C TYR A 233 -9.25 25.21 3.48
N VAL A 234 -8.37 24.40 2.90
CA VAL A 234 -7.16 23.90 3.55
C VAL A 234 -5.93 24.14 2.65
N PRO A 235 -5.57 25.42 2.42
CA PRO A 235 -4.51 25.80 1.48
C PRO A 235 -3.12 25.26 1.86
N HIS A 236 -2.86 25.00 3.14
CA HIS A 236 -1.56 24.45 3.61
C HIS A 236 -1.46 22.92 3.54
N ALA A 237 -2.45 22.24 2.97
CA ALA A 237 -2.41 20.78 2.81
C ALA A 237 -1.77 20.38 1.48
N GLU A 238 -0.46 20.22 1.47
CA GLU A 238 0.36 19.79 0.34
C GLU A 238 -0.23 18.62 -0.47
N VAL A 239 -0.67 17.56 0.23
CA VAL A 239 -1.20 16.35 -0.41
C VAL A 239 -2.43 16.63 -1.27
N LEU A 240 -3.28 17.60 -0.90
CA LEU A 240 -4.47 17.95 -1.66
C LEU A 240 -4.11 18.67 -2.97
N TRP A 241 -3.12 19.57 -2.94
CA TRP A 241 -2.58 20.22 -4.13
C TRP A 241 -1.98 19.21 -5.12
N LEU A 242 -1.14 18.30 -4.58
CA LEU A 242 -0.51 17.25 -5.38
C LEU A 242 -1.54 16.30 -5.99
N MET A 243 -2.61 15.97 -5.25
CA MET A 243 -3.69 15.13 -5.74
C MET A 243 -4.47 15.84 -6.86
N CYS A 244 -4.80 17.13 -6.65
CA CYS A 244 -5.49 17.95 -7.66
C CYS A 244 -4.68 18.04 -8.96
N ALA A 245 -3.40 18.38 -8.88
CA ALA A 245 -2.52 18.46 -10.04
C ALA A 245 -2.39 17.11 -10.76
N LYS A 246 -2.27 16.01 -9.99
CA LYS A 246 -2.15 14.66 -10.54
C LYS A 246 -3.40 14.23 -11.31
N GLU A 247 -4.60 14.50 -10.79
CA GLU A 247 -5.85 14.16 -11.48
C GLU A 247 -6.03 14.97 -12.79
N LYS A 248 -5.62 16.24 -12.80
CA LYS A 248 -5.58 17.06 -14.04
C LYS A 248 -4.61 16.48 -15.06
N LEU A 249 -3.42 16.03 -14.63
CA LEU A 249 -2.46 15.37 -15.51
C LEU A 249 -3.01 14.07 -16.10
N LEU A 250 -3.67 13.24 -15.29
CA LEU A 250 -4.32 12.01 -15.76
C LEU A 250 -5.48 12.29 -16.73
N ALA A 251 -6.10 13.45 -16.65
CA ALA A 251 -7.09 13.92 -17.61
C ALA A 251 -6.47 14.49 -18.90
N GLY A 252 -5.13 14.64 -18.96
CA GLY A 252 -4.42 15.24 -20.10
C GLY A 252 -4.36 16.76 -20.09
N ASP A 253 -4.88 17.43 -19.05
CA ASP A 253 -4.89 18.88 -18.93
C ASP A 253 -3.63 19.39 -18.22
N VAL A 254 -2.55 19.50 -18.98
CA VAL A 254 -1.25 19.99 -18.52
C VAL A 254 -1.30 21.46 -18.08
N THR A 255 -2.14 22.26 -18.75
CA THR A 255 -2.24 23.71 -18.49
C THR A 255 -2.84 24.00 -17.12
N SER A 256 -3.94 23.35 -16.78
CA SER A 256 -4.55 23.45 -15.44
C SER A 256 -3.66 22.87 -14.35
N ALA A 257 -3.01 21.73 -14.61
CA ALA A 257 -2.06 21.14 -13.64
C ALA A 257 -0.90 22.10 -13.34
N ARG A 258 -0.37 22.79 -14.36
CA ARG A 258 0.68 23.82 -14.22
C ARG A 258 0.21 25.00 -13.36
N SER A 259 -0.97 25.52 -13.63
CA SER A 259 -1.56 26.63 -12.84
C SER A 259 -1.72 26.24 -11.36
N ILE A 260 -2.26 25.06 -11.09
CA ILE A 260 -2.45 24.54 -9.73
C ILE A 260 -1.12 24.41 -8.99
N LEU A 261 -0.08 23.84 -9.62
CA LEU A 261 1.22 23.69 -9.00
C LEU A 261 1.93 25.04 -8.80
N GLN A 262 1.75 25.99 -9.71
CA GLN A 262 2.29 27.35 -9.58
C GLN A 262 1.63 28.09 -8.39
N GLU A 263 0.32 27.96 -8.23
CA GLU A 263 -0.41 28.51 -7.09
C GLU A 263 0.05 27.83 -5.78
N ALA A 264 0.17 26.49 -5.78
CA ALA A 264 0.66 25.74 -4.63
C ALA A 264 2.08 26.17 -4.19
N CYS A 265 2.99 26.41 -5.14
CA CYS A 265 4.32 26.96 -4.86
C CYS A 265 4.28 28.35 -4.21
N GLY A 266 3.27 29.14 -4.54
CA GLY A 266 3.03 30.45 -3.90
C GLY A 266 2.51 30.34 -2.48
N VAL A 267 1.57 29.41 -2.25
CA VAL A 267 0.92 29.21 -0.94
C VAL A 267 1.82 28.45 0.05
N ILE A 268 2.56 27.45 -0.44
CA ILE A 268 3.44 26.60 0.40
C ILE A 268 4.87 26.62 -0.16
N PRO A 269 5.59 27.75 -0.07
CA PRO A 269 6.89 27.93 -0.72
C PRO A 269 8.00 27.03 -0.15
N ARG A 270 7.83 26.45 1.03
CA ARG A 270 8.81 25.56 1.69
C ARG A 270 8.55 24.07 1.46
N SER A 271 7.53 23.70 0.68
CA SER A 271 7.26 22.30 0.40
C SER A 271 8.14 21.77 -0.72
N GLU A 272 9.03 20.85 -0.39
CA GLU A 272 9.86 20.14 -1.34
C GLU A 272 9.04 19.38 -2.40
N GLU A 273 8.00 18.66 -1.95
CA GLU A 273 7.20 17.79 -2.81
C GLU A 273 6.43 18.57 -3.89
N ILE A 274 5.94 19.78 -3.56
CA ILE A 274 5.26 20.65 -4.53
C ILE A 274 6.24 21.12 -5.62
N TRP A 275 7.44 21.59 -5.22
CA TRP A 275 8.47 22.02 -6.18
C TRP A 275 8.93 20.87 -7.06
N LEU A 276 9.13 19.68 -6.48
CA LEU A 276 9.51 18.49 -7.24
C LEU A 276 8.39 18.01 -8.17
N ALA A 277 7.12 18.17 -7.78
CA ALA A 277 5.99 17.85 -8.64
C ALA A 277 5.89 18.84 -9.83
N ALA A 278 6.07 20.15 -9.56
CA ALA A 278 6.11 21.17 -10.61
C ALA A 278 7.29 20.94 -11.58
N PHE A 279 8.46 20.64 -11.02
CA PHE A 279 9.63 20.25 -11.82
C PHE A 279 9.32 19.03 -12.69
N LYS A 280 8.76 17.97 -12.11
CA LYS A 280 8.47 16.71 -12.82
C LYS A 280 7.51 16.94 -13.99
N LEU A 281 6.49 17.77 -13.79
CA LEU A 281 5.57 18.16 -14.85
C LEU A 281 6.30 18.76 -16.05
N GLU A 282 7.15 19.77 -15.83
CA GLU A 282 7.85 20.45 -16.93
C GLU A 282 8.89 19.53 -17.58
N TYR A 283 9.58 18.71 -16.78
CA TYR A 283 10.56 17.74 -17.25
C TYR A 283 9.95 16.67 -18.17
N GLU A 284 8.78 16.09 -17.78
CA GLU A 284 8.08 15.10 -18.60
C GLU A 284 7.52 15.70 -19.89
N ASN A 285 7.15 16.99 -19.88
CA ASN A 285 6.72 17.72 -21.06
C ASN A 285 7.89 18.28 -21.91
N LYS A 286 9.15 17.96 -21.56
CA LYS A 286 10.38 18.40 -22.25
C LYS A 286 10.60 19.92 -22.24
N GLU A 287 9.99 20.63 -21.31
CA GLU A 287 10.18 22.07 -21.08
C GLU A 287 11.36 22.33 -20.15
N MET A 288 12.57 22.01 -20.61
CA MET A 288 13.77 21.97 -19.78
C MET A 288 14.13 23.33 -19.17
N GLU A 289 13.96 24.42 -19.91
CA GLU A 289 14.24 25.78 -19.39
C GLU A 289 13.28 26.17 -18.25
N ARG A 290 12.00 25.80 -18.35
CA ARG A 290 11.05 26.01 -17.27
C ARG A 290 11.39 25.15 -16.05
N ALA A 291 11.75 23.89 -16.26
CA ALA A 291 12.21 22.99 -15.21
C ALA A 291 13.44 23.57 -14.49
N ARG A 292 14.41 24.12 -15.24
CA ARG A 292 15.60 24.80 -14.72
C ARG A 292 15.24 26.00 -13.84
N MET A 293 14.36 26.89 -14.31
CA MET A 293 13.90 28.07 -13.56
C MET A 293 13.15 27.69 -12.27
N LEU A 294 12.32 26.66 -12.30
CA LEU A 294 11.62 26.17 -11.12
C LEU A 294 12.57 25.63 -10.08
N LEU A 295 13.55 24.85 -10.48
CA LEU A 295 14.58 24.31 -9.57
C LEU A 295 15.49 25.39 -9.00
N ALA A 296 15.82 26.43 -9.78
CA ALA A 296 16.56 27.58 -9.27
C ALA A 296 15.81 28.30 -8.14
N LYS A 297 14.50 28.57 -8.33
CA LYS A 297 13.63 29.12 -7.30
C LYS A 297 13.46 28.17 -6.10
N ALA A 298 13.41 26.86 -6.34
CA ALA A 298 13.31 25.88 -5.28
C ALA A 298 14.56 25.86 -4.38
N ARG A 299 15.77 25.96 -4.97
CA ARG A 299 17.04 26.03 -4.20
C ARG A 299 17.10 27.24 -3.25
N GLU A 300 16.49 28.35 -3.62
CA GLU A 300 16.43 29.55 -2.77
C GLU A 300 15.45 29.41 -1.58
N ARG A 301 14.44 28.52 -1.69
CA ARG A 301 13.33 28.47 -0.75
C ARG A 301 13.27 27.18 0.08
N VAL A 302 13.87 26.12 -0.42
CA VAL A 302 13.81 24.78 0.19
C VAL A 302 15.21 24.23 0.37
N GLU A 303 15.55 23.89 1.60
CA GLU A 303 16.78 23.18 1.94
C GLU A 303 16.58 21.68 1.71
N SER A 304 16.84 21.22 0.49
CA SER A 304 16.64 19.82 0.10
C SER A 304 17.72 19.33 -0.85
N GLU A 305 18.37 18.26 -0.45
CA GLU A 305 19.35 17.56 -1.28
C GLU A 305 18.77 17.02 -2.59
N ARG A 306 17.47 16.69 -2.60
CA ARG A 306 16.77 16.20 -3.80
C ARG A 306 16.61 17.30 -4.86
N VAL A 307 16.42 18.54 -4.43
CA VAL A 307 16.33 19.69 -5.35
C VAL A 307 17.68 19.92 -6.03
N TRP A 308 18.79 19.88 -5.31
CA TRP A 308 20.13 19.98 -5.86
C TRP A 308 20.43 18.84 -6.85
N MET A 309 20.10 17.60 -6.46
CA MET A 309 20.24 16.45 -7.33
C MET A 309 19.46 16.60 -8.64
N LYS A 310 18.21 17.08 -8.57
CA LYS A 310 17.38 17.28 -9.78
C LYS A 310 17.89 18.44 -10.63
N SER A 311 18.41 19.50 -10.03
CA SER A 311 19.07 20.60 -10.76
C SER A 311 20.25 20.10 -11.59
N ALA A 312 21.12 19.29 -10.99
CA ALA A 312 22.25 18.70 -11.71
C ALA A 312 21.80 17.77 -12.85
N ILE A 313 20.68 17.02 -12.67
CA ILE A 313 20.11 16.18 -13.74
C ILE A 313 19.65 17.03 -14.93
N VAL A 314 18.99 18.17 -14.70
CA VAL A 314 18.54 19.05 -15.78
C VAL A 314 19.71 19.61 -16.56
N GLU A 315 20.77 20.10 -15.90
CA GLU A 315 21.97 20.60 -16.59
C GLU A 315 22.68 19.49 -17.38
N ARG A 316 22.66 18.27 -16.86
CA ARG A 316 23.16 17.09 -17.58
C ARG A 316 22.40 16.84 -18.87
N GLU A 317 21.06 16.90 -18.86
CA GLU A 317 20.22 16.70 -20.04
C GLU A 317 20.39 17.84 -21.07
N LEU A 318 20.63 19.06 -20.59
CA LEU A 318 20.95 20.21 -21.43
C LEU A 318 22.38 20.18 -21.99
N GLY A 319 23.24 19.30 -21.46
CA GLY A 319 24.66 19.20 -21.87
C GLY A 319 25.56 20.26 -21.24
N ASN A 320 25.11 20.98 -20.22
CA ASN A 320 25.85 22.04 -19.52
C ASN A 320 26.75 21.45 -18.43
N VAL A 321 27.89 20.88 -18.84
CA VAL A 321 28.79 20.13 -17.97
C VAL A 321 29.35 20.96 -16.81
N GLU A 322 29.79 22.20 -17.08
CA GLU A 322 30.36 23.06 -16.05
C GLU A 322 29.31 23.50 -15.02
N GLU A 323 28.08 23.79 -15.47
CA GLU A 323 26.98 24.11 -14.57
C GLU A 323 26.59 22.88 -13.71
N GLU A 324 26.56 21.68 -14.30
CA GLU A 324 26.34 20.43 -13.55
C GLU A 324 27.39 20.27 -12.45
N ARG A 325 28.69 20.51 -12.78
CA ARG A 325 29.81 20.41 -11.82
C ARG A 325 29.66 21.42 -10.68
N VAL A 326 29.34 22.67 -11.00
CA VAL A 326 29.15 23.74 -10.01
C VAL A 326 27.99 23.39 -9.07
N LEU A 327 26.85 22.99 -9.61
CA LEU A 327 25.68 22.62 -8.80
C LEU A 327 25.93 21.41 -7.89
N LEU A 328 26.65 20.39 -8.39
CA LEU A 328 27.03 19.26 -7.54
C LEU A 328 27.99 19.68 -6.43
N GLY A 329 28.97 20.55 -6.72
CA GLY A 329 29.91 21.05 -5.74
C GLY A 329 29.25 21.93 -4.66
N GLU A 330 28.31 22.80 -5.03
CA GLU A 330 27.53 23.62 -4.10
C GLU A 330 26.59 22.76 -3.26
N GLY A 331 25.87 21.80 -3.89
CA GLY A 331 25.02 20.87 -3.19
C GLY A 331 25.79 20.04 -2.16
N LEU A 332 27.00 19.59 -2.48
CA LEU A 332 27.86 18.83 -1.55
C LEU A 332 28.42 19.68 -0.39
N LYS A 333 28.59 20.98 -0.58
CA LYS A 333 28.93 21.89 0.54
C LYS A 333 27.79 21.98 1.55
N GLN A 334 26.55 21.99 1.08
CA GLN A 334 25.37 22.07 1.96
C GLN A 334 24.98 20.68 2.52
N PHE A 335 25.06 19.63 1.71
CA PHE A 335 24.63 18.25 2.05
C PHE A 335 25.76 17.23 1.86
N PRO A 336 26.84 17.30 2.66
CA PRO A 336 27.99 16.42 2.50
C PRO A 336 27.68 14.93 2.77
N THR A 337 26.62 14.64 3.52
CA THR A 337 26.20 13.27 3.86
C THR A 337 25.29 12.62 2.80
N PHE A 338 24.90 13.37 1.76
CA PHE A 338 24.01 12.82 0.73
C PHE A 338 24.81 12.11 -0.38
N SER A 339 24.94 10.80 -0.25
CA SER A 339 25.78 9.94 -1.10
C SER A 339 25.46 9.99 -2.59
N LYS A 340 24.22 10.33 -2.97
CA LYS A 340 23.83 10.40 -4.39
C LYS A 340 24.50 11.54 -5.13
N LEU A 341 24.71 12.70 -4.50
CA LEU A 341 25.45 13.80 -5.13
C LEU A 341 26.90 13.42 -5.36
N TRP A 342 27.54 12.72 -4.41
CA TRP A 342 28.88 12.19 -4.61
C TRP A 342 28.96 11.22 -5.79
N LEU A 343 27.99 10.28 -5.88
CA LEU A 343 27.93 9.34 -7.01
C LEU A 343 27.75 10.07 -8.35
N MET A 344 26.95 11.14 -8.39
CA MET A 344 26.76 11.93 -9.60
C MET A 344 28.02 12.69 -9.98
N LEU A 345 28.73 13.27 -9.00
CA LEU A 345 29.97 14.00 -9.25
C LEU A 345 31.07 13.06 -9.81
N VAL A 346 31.24 11.89 -9.18
CA VAL A 346 32.24 10.93 -9.68
C VAL A 346 31.89 10.39 -11.07
N GLN A 347 30.61 10.12 -11.34
CA GLN A 347 30.16 9.73 -12.69
C GLN A 347 30.40 10.81 -13.72
N LEU A 348 30.24 12.08 -13.36
CA LEU A 348 30.57 13.21 -14.22
C LEU A 348 32.06 13.23 -14.54
N GLU A 349 32.93 13.19 -13.53
CA GLU A 349 34.39 13.23 -13.73
C GLU A 349 34.90 11.99 -14.48
N GLU A 350 34.35 10.80 -14.26
CA GLU A 350 34.66 9.59 -15.02
C GLU A 350 34.29 9.71 -16.52
N ARG A 351 33.14 10.29 -16.85
CA ARG A 351 32.71 10.51 -18.23
C ARG A 351 33.69 11.39 -19.02
N PHE A 352 34.30 12.36 -18.35
CA PHE A 352 35.30 13.26 -18.96
C PHE A 352 36.74 12.81 -18.73
N ASN A 353 36.92 11.58 -18.21
CA ASN A 353 38.24 10.98 -17.96
C ASN A 353 39.14 11.79 -17.01
N ASN A 354 38.51 12.57 -16.10
CA ASN A 354 39.21 13.37 -15.09
C ASN A 354 39.53 12.51 -13.86
N LEU A 355 40.41 11.54 -14.01
CA LEU A 355 40.70 10.52 -13.01
C LEU A 355 41.11 11.08 -11.64
N GLU A 356 41.94 12.12 -11.62
CA GLU A 356 42.42 12.73 -10.38
C GLU A 356 41.28 13.43 -9.61
N HIS A 357 40.36 14.10 -10.32
CA HIS A 357 39.18 14.72 -9.69
C HIS A 357 38.19 13.66 -9.20
N ALA A 358 38.01 12.60 -9.97
CA ALA A 358 37.16 11.47 -9.55
C ALA A 358 37.72 10.82 -8.27
N ARG A 359 39.02 10.55 -8.17
CA ARG A 359 39.66 10.00 -6.97
C ARG A 359 39.44 10.88 -5.75
N LYS A 360 39.71 12.19 -5.87
CA LYS A 360 39.44 13.16 -4.76
C LYS A 360 37.97 13.18 -4.33
N ALA A 361 37.06 13.11 -5.29
CA ALA A 361 35.63 13.07 -5.01
C ALA A 361 35.23 11.77 -4.30
N TYR A 362 35.77 10.61 -4.70
CA TYR A 362 35.58 9.34 -4.01
C TYR A 362 36.09 9.38 -2.57
N GLU A 363 37.34 9.81 -2.38
CA GLU A 363 37.93 9.91 -1.03
C GLU A 363 37.15 10.85 -0.12
N SER A 364 36.76 12.02 -0.63
CA SER A 364 35.95 12.98 0.13
C SER A 364 34.55 12.42 0.43
N GLY A 365 33.91 11.80 -0.56
CA GLY A 365 32.61 11.17 -0.39
C GLY A 365 32.62 10.04 0.64
N LEU A 366 33.65 9.20 0.66
CA LEU A 366 33.81 8.09 1.61
C LEU A 366 34.21 8.55 3.02
N LYS A 367 34.76 9.76 3.18
CA LYS A 367 34.93 10.37 4.50
C LYS A 367 33.58 10.78 5.13
N HIS A 368 32.67 11.33 4.32
CA HIS A 368 31.35 11.78 4.77
C HIS A 368 30.30 10.66 4.78
N CYS A 369 30.40 9.69 3.86
CA CYS A 369 29.46 8.59 3.67
C CYS A 369 30.15 7.21 3.74
N PRO A 370 30.74 6.79 4.87
CA PRO A 370 31.50 5.55 4.98
C PRO A 370 30.66 4.28 4.76
N ASN A 371 29.33 4.36 4.95
CA ASN A 371 28.39 3.25 4.78
C ASN A 371 27.77 3.18 3.37
N CYS A 372 28.20 4.04 2.44
CA CYS A 372 27.70 4.03 1.08
C CYS A 372 28.38 2.95 0.24
N ILE A 373 27.79 1.77 0.17
CA ILE A 373 28.34 0.62 -0.57
C ILE A 373 28.54 0.90 -2.05
N PRO A 374 27.59 1.53 -2.79
CA PRO A 374 27.80 1.85 -4.20
C PRO A 374 29.03 2.72 -4.46
N LEU A 375 29.37 3.62 -3.53
CA LEU A 375 30.53 4.50 -3.70
C LEU A 375 31.84 3.71 -3.56
N TRP A 376 31.92 2.77 -2.61
CA TRP A 376 33.05 1.86 -2.46
C TRP A 376 33.25 0.97 -3.68
N LEU A 377 32.16 0.38 -4.18
CA LEU A 377 32.20 -0.50 -5.35
C LEU A 377 32.60 0.26 -6.62
N SER A 378 32.03 1.45 -6.83
CA SER A 378 32.39 2.27 -8.00
C SER A 378 33.86 2.71 -7.96
N TYR A 379 34.38 3.06 -6.76
CA TYR A 379 35.78 3.43 -6.62
C TYR A 379 36.73 2.25 -6.91
N ALA A 380 36.44 1.07 -6.37
CA ALA A 380 37.22 -0.13 -6.66
C ALA A 380 37.19 -0.49 -8.15
N ASN A 381 36.02 -0.40 -8.79
CA ASN A 381 35.90 -0.65 -10.24
C ASN A 381 36.63 0.38 -11.10
N LEU A 382 36.70 1.64 -10.64
CA LEU A 382 37.53 2.66 -11.35
C LEU A 382 39.01 2.26 -11.34
N GLU A 383 39.58 1.94 -10.17
CA GLU A 383 40.98 1.57 -10.03
C GLU A 383 41.30 0.25 -10.76
N GLU A 384 40.38 -0.72 -10.78
CA GLU A 384 40.51 -1.95 -11.56
C GLU A 384 40.58 -1.65 -13.08
N ARG A 385 39.70 -0.77 -13.59
CA ARG A 385 39.74 -0.35 -15.02
C ARG A 385 41.00 0.39 -15.42
N VAL A 386 41.62 1.08 -14.47
CA VAL A 386 42.89 1.81 -14.70
C VAL A 386 44.10 0.89 -14.47
N ASN A 387 43.91 -0.41 -14.22
CA ASN A 387 44.91 -1.41 -13.89
C ASN A 387 45.72 -1.14 -12.60
N GLU A 388 45.17 -0.35 -11.68
CA GLU A 388 45.75 -0.12 -10.34
C GLU A 388 45.21 -1.16 -9.33
N LEU A 389 45.51 -2.43 -9.60
CA LEU A 389 44.99 -3.56 -8.84
C LEU A 389 45.25 -3.47 -7.32
N ASN A 390 46.44 -3.02 -6.92
CA ASN A 390 46.77 -2.90 -5.51
C ASN A 390 45.90 -1.88 -4.79
N LYS A 391 45.61 -0.76 -5.45
CA LYS A 391 44.69 0.26 -4.91
C LYS A 391 43.27 -0.27 -4.81
N ALA A 392 42.78 -0.98 -5.83
CA ALA A 392 41.44 -1.60 -5.78
C ALA A 392 41.31 -2.58 -4.59
N ARG A 393 42.36 -3.39 -4.33
CA ARG A 393 42.42 -4.28 -3.17
C ARG A 393 42.38 -3.51 -1.84
N GLU A 394 43.19 -2.47 -1.68
CA GLU A 394 43.25 -1.62 -0.49
C GLU A 394 41.89 -0.98 -0.19
N ILE A 395 41.21 -0.46 -1.22
CA ILE A 395 39.88 0.11 -1.14
C ILE A 395 38.88 -0.94 -0.61
N LEU A 396 38.88 -2.13 -1.23
CA LEU A 396 37.97 -3.21 -0.81
C LEU A 396 38.29 -3.78 0.58
N ILE A 397 39.55 -3.82 0.97
CA ILE A 397 39.95 -4.19 2.35
C ILE A 397 39.40 -3.15 3.35
N THR A 398 39.57 -1.86 3.04
CA THR A 398 39.07 -0.78 3.88
C THR A 398 37.55 -0.76 3.96
N ALA A 399 36.87 -0.97 2.82
CA ALA A 399 35.42 -1.06 2.74
C ALA A 399 34.86 -2.19 3.61
N ARG A 400 35.44 -3.39 3.53
CA ARG A 400 35.04 -4.56 4.34
C ARG A 400 35.33 -4.39 5.83
N LYS A 401 36.43 -3.71 6.21
CA LYS A 401 36.70 -3.37 7.61
C LYS A 401 35.63 -2.44 8.19
N LYS A 402 35.12 -1.49 7.41
CA LYS A 402 34.07 -0.57 7.83
C LYS A 402 32.67 -1.21 7.77
N ASN A 403 32.44 -2.12 6.83
CA ASN A 403 31.14 -2.74 6.55
C ASN A 403 31.28 -4.27 6.44
N PRO A 404 31.58 -5.01 7.50
CA PRO A 404 31.95 -6.44 7.45
C PRO A 404 30.81 -7.36 7.00
N HIS A 405 29.56 -7.02 7.30
CA HIS A 405 28.39 -7.85 7.02
C HIS A 405 27.72 -7.56 5.67
N VAL A 406 28.38 -6.82 4.78
CA VAL A 406 27.86 -6.51 3.44
C VAL A 406 28.43 -7.46 2.40
N ALA A 407 27.58 -8.34 1.90
CA ALA A 407 27.94 -9.39 0.96
C ALA A 407 28.52 -8.86 -0.37
N ASP A 408 28.01 -7.73 -0.88
CA ASP A 408 28.43 -7.14 -2.15
C ASP A 408 29.92 -6.73 -2.16
N LEU A 409 30.43 -6.24 -1.03
CA LEU A 409 31.86 -5.87 -0.89
C LEU A 409 32.78 -7.10 -0.88
N TRP A 410 32.33 -8.19 -0.27
CA TRP A 410 33.04 -9.45 -0.31
C TRP A 410 33.04 -10.04 -1.70
N LEU A 411 31.87 -10.00 -2.37
CA LEU A 411 31.72 -10.48 -3.73
C LEU A 411 32.64 -9.73 -4.71
N ALA A 412 32.66 -8.39 -4.61
CA ALA A 412 33.53 -7.56 -5.43
C ALA A 412 35.02 -7.94 -5.22
N ALA A 413 35.45 -8.15 -3.97
CA ALA A 413 36.82 -8.56 -3.67
C ALA A 413 37.17 -9.94 -4.27
N VAL A 414 36.25 -10.90 -4.18
CA VAL A 414 36.42 -12.23 -4.78
C VAL A 414 36.54 -12.11 -6.31
N ARG A 415 35.71 -11.29 -6.94
CA ARG A 415 35.72 -11.13 -8.39
C ARG A 415 36.98 -10.44 -8.91
N VAL A 416 37.50 -9.44 -8.20
CA VAL A 416 38.78 -8.80 -8.54
C VAL A 416 39.91 -9.81 -8.54
N GLU A 417 39.95 -10.75 -7.61
CA GLU A 417 40.97 -11.81 -7.61
C GLU A 417 40.75 -12.84 -8.74
N LEU A 418 39.48 -13.15 -9.07
CA LEU A 418 39.15 -14.07 -10.16
C LEU A 418 39.51 -13.50 -11.55
N THR A 419 39.27 -12.19 -11.77
CA THR A 419 39.61 -11.53 -13.04
C THR A 419 41.14 -11.49 -13.29
N HIS A 420 41.95 -11.60 -12.22
CA HIS A 420 43.39 -11.57 -12.27
C HIS A 420 44.04 -12.94 -12.04
N ASP A 421 43.31 -14.03 -12.26
CA ASP A 421 43.76 -15.43 -12.11
C ASP A 421 44.29 -15.85 -10.72
N ASN A 422 44.00 -15.08 -9.68
CA ASN A 422 44.40 -15.38 -8.31
C ASN A 422 43.37 -16.28 -7.62
N ARG A 423 43.10 -17.46 -8.18
CA ARG A 423 42.03 -18.35 -7.73
C ARG A 423 42.17 -18.77 -6.25
N GLY A 424 43.41 -18.98 -5.77
CA GLY A 424 43.64 -19.36 -4.37
C GLY A 424 43.18 -18.28 -3.38
N GLU A 425 43.54 -17.01 -3.67
CA GLU A 425 43.09 -15.89 -2.84
C GLU A 425 41.57 -15.67 -2.94
N ALA A 426 40.98 -15.86 -4.12
CA ALA A 426 39.54 -15.78 -4.30
C ALA A 426 38.80 -16.84 -3.46
N GLU A 427 39.29 -18.08 -3.39
CA GLU A 427 38.73 -19.15 -2.56
C GLU A 427 38.87 -18.85 -1.05
N ASN A 428 40.02 -18.29 -0.62
CA ASN A 428 40.25 -17.84 0.74
C ASN A 428 39.30 -16.70 1.14
N LEU A 429 39.13 -15.72 0.26
CA LEU A 429 38.22 -14.60 0.47
C LEU A 429 36.74 -15.07 0.51
N MET A 430 36.36 -15.99 -0.36
CA MET A 430 35.01 -16.57 -0.35
C MET A 430 34.73 -17.33 0.97
N SER A 431 35.70 -18.09 1.47
CA SER A 431 35.57 -18.79 2.75
C SER A 431 35.33 -17.82 3.91
N LYS A 432 36.07 -16.69 3.96
CA LYS A 432 35.87 -15.63 4.94
C LYS A 432 34.53 -14.93 4.74
N ALA A 433 34.14 -14.65 3.50
CA ALA A 433 32.87 -14.02 3.18
C ALA A 433 31.67 -14.84 3.66
N LEU A 434 31.74 -16.16 3.50
CA LEU A 434 30.68 -17.07 3.98
C LEU A 434 30.68 -17.26 5.50
N GLN A 435 31.77 -16.93 6.21
CA GLN A 435 31.78 -16.86 7.69
C GLN A 435 31.08 -15.59 8.17
N GLU A 436 31.36 -14.43 7.55
CA GLU A 436 30.74 -13.15 7.90
C GLU A 436 29.27 -13.03 7.44
N CYS A 437 28.94 -13.60 6.27
CA CYS A 437 27.62 -13.53 5.64
C CYS A 437 27.08 -14.93 5.28
N PRO A 438 26.80 -15.83 6.25
CA PRO A 438 26.49 -17.24 5.98
C PRO A 438 25.16 -17.48 5.25
N LYS A 439 24.24 -16.51 5.26
CA LYS A 439 22.91 -16.59 4.62
C LYS A 439 22.80 -15.72 3.37
N SER A 440 23.90 -15.26 2.81
CA SER A 440 23.88 -14.45 1.58
C SER A 440 23.74 -15.34 0.34
N GLY A 441 22.60 -15.25 -0.33
CA GLY A 441 22.34 -16.00 -1.57
C GLY A 441 23.28 -15.61 -2.71
N ILE A 442 23.72 -14.35 -2.78
CA ILE A 442 24.65 -13.87 -3.80
C ILE A 442 26.01 -14.54 -3.66
N LEU A 443 26.57 -14.60 -2.44
CA LEU A 443 27.85 -15.27 -2.17
C LEU A 443 27.77 -16.77 -2.39
N LEU A 444 26.69 -17.41 -1.95
CA LEU A 444 26.47 -18.84 -2.18
C LEU A 444 26.34 -19.17 -3.68
N ALA A 445 25.70 -18.28 -4.46
CA ALA A 445 25.58 -18.45 -5.91
C ALA A 445 26.94 -18.34 -6.61
N GLU A 446 27.80 -17.40 -6.19
CA GLU A 446 29.16 -17.24 -6.72
C GLU A 446 30.07 -18.41 -6.32
N ASP A 447 29.99 -18.89 -5.05
CA ASP A 447 30.73 -20.05 -4.57
C ASP A 447 30.41 -21.32 -5.37
N ILE A 448 29.14 -21.52 -5.77
CA ILE A 448 28.73 -22.61 -6.67
C ILE A 448 29.39 -22.43 -8.04
N GLY A 449 29.44 -21.20 -8.57
CA GLY A 449 30.08 -20.88 -9.86
C GLY A 449 31.57 -21.18 -9.88
N MET A 450 32.30 -20.77 -8.83
CA MET A 450 33.74 -20.97 -8.65
C MET A 450 34.12 -22.46 -8.47
N ALA A 451 33.21 -23.28 -7.98
CA ALA A 451 33.50 -24.66 -7.65
C ALA A 451 33.90 -25.49 -8.86
N THR A 452 34.84 -26.42 -8.66
CA THR A 452 35.20 -27.42 -9.68
C THR A 452 34.01 -28.36 -9.96
N ARG A 453 33.92 -28.92 -11.17
CA ARG A 453 32.80 -29.76 -11.60
C ARG A 453 32.34 -30.81 -10.58
N PRO A 454 33.24 -31.60 -9.93
CA PRO A 454 32.82 -32.62 -8.96
C PRO A 454 32.16 -32.02 -7.71
N HIS A 455 32.59 -30.85 -7.27
CA HIS A 455 32.10 -30.19 -6.05
C HIS A 455 30.86 -29.31 -6.24
N ARG A 456 30.53 -28.92 -7.49
CA ARG A 456 29.38 -28.04 -7.79
C ARG A 456 28.07 -28.57 -7.25
N LYS A 457 27.82 -29.87 -7.42
CA LYS A 457 26.58 -30.52 -6.94
C LYS A 457 26.46 -30.46 -5.42
N THR A 458 27.54 -30.76 -4.68
CA THR A 458 27.55 -30.74 -3.22
C THR A 458 27.32 -29.33 -2.71
N LYS A 459 28.09 -28.34 -3.21
CA LYS A 459 27.94 -26.94 -2.85
C LYS A 459 26.52 -26.40 -3.18
N SER A 460 25.94 -26.79 -4.30
CA SER A 460 24.57 -26.38 -4.64
C SER A 460 23.52 -26.94 -3.69
N MET A 461 23.69 -28.20 -3.27
CA MET A 461 22.80 -28.80 -2.26
C MET A 461 22.93 -28.12 -0.88
N ASP A 462 24.14 -27.80 -0.46
CA ASP A 462 24.39 -27.11 0.82
C ASP A 462 23.89 -25.65 0.78
N ALA A 463 24.06 -24.95 -0.33
CA ALA A 463 23.49 -23.62 -0.52
C ALA A 463 21.94 -23.65 -0.49
N MET A 464 21.33 -24.64 -1.12
CA MET A 464 19.88 -24.84 -1.08
C MET A 464 19.36 -25.18 0.33
N LYS A 465 20.12 -25.93 1.15
CA LYS A 465 19.76 -26.16 2.56
C LYS A 465 19.80 -24.89 3.38
N LYS A 466 20.81 -24.02 3.15
CA LYS A 466 20.98 -22.75 3.86
C LYS A 466 19.96 -21.70 3.42
N CYS A 467 19.68 -21.60 2.12
CA CYS A 467 18.88 -20.53 1.50
C CYS A 467 17.92 -21.05 0.41
N PHE A 468 16.93 -21.87 0.81
CA PHE A 468 16.00 -22.55 -0.11
C PHE A 468 15.12 -21.60 -0.98
N ARG A 469 14.79 -20.40 -0.46
CA ARG A 469 13.93 -19.41 -1.14
C ARG A 469 14.72 -18.23 -1.72
N ASP A 470 16.03 -18.36 -1.84
CA ASP A 470 16.83 -17.29 -2.41
C ASP A 470 16.85 -17.36 -3.95
N PRO A 471 16.53 -16.25 -4.65
CA PRO A 471 16.48 -16.21 -6.11
C PRO A 471 17.87 -16.40 -6.75
N HIS A 472 18.95 -15.91 -6.14
CA HIS A 472 20.31 -16.04 -6.67
C HIS A 472 20.81 -17.48 -6.62
N VAL A 473 20.61 -18.18 -5.48
CA VAL A 473 20.91 -19.61 -5.36
C VAL A 473 20.09 -20.42 -6.36
N THR A 474 18.80 -20.11 -6.48
CA THR A 474 17.91 -20.79 -7.44
C THR A 474 18.39 -20.60 -8.88
N ALA A 475 18.84 -19.40 -9.25
CA ALA A 475 19.39 -19.09 -10.57
C ALA A 475 20.75 -19.81 -10.81
N ALA A 476 21.60 -19.90 -9.78
CA ALA A 476 22.87 -20.64 -9.89
C ALA A 476 22.64 -22.14 -10.11
N VAL A 477 21.69 -22.75 -9.39
CA VAL A 477 21.27 -24.15 -9.61
C VAL A 477 20.69 -24.35 -11.03
N ALA A 478 19.92 -23.38 -11.52
CA ALA A 478 19.42 -23.42 -12.89
C ALA A 478 20.54 -23.43 -13.93
N LYS A 479 21.59 -22.62 -13.74
CA LYS A 479 22.79 -22.62 -14.59
C LYS A 479 23.47 -23.98 -14.61
N LEU A 480 23.56 -24.68 -13.47
CA LEU A 480 24.11 -26.05 -13.42
C LEU A 480 23.31 -27.02 -14.27
N PHE A 481 21.96 -27.02 -14.15
CA PHE A 481 21.11 -27.86 -14.98
C PHE A 481 21.22 -27.52 -16.46
N TRP A 482 21.42 -26.25 -16.81
CA TRP A 482 21.66 -25.81 -18.16
C TRP A 482 22.98 -26.36 -18.72
N GLN A 483 24.08 -26.25 -17.95
CA GLN A 483 25.39 -26.82 -18.30
C GLN A 483 25.33 -28.35 -18.45
N ASP A 484 24.51 -29.04 -17.63
CA ASP A 484 24.26 -30.48 -17.72
C ASP A 484 23.32 -30.86 -18.89
N LYS A 485 22.89 -29.91 -19.73
CA LYS A 485 21.95 -30.09 -20.84
C LYS A 485 20.54 -30.60 -20.41
N LYS A 486 20.16 -30.41 -19.13
CA LYS A 486 18.85 -30.79 -18.59
C LYS A 486 17.85 -29.64 -18.77
N VAL A 487 17.44 -29.42 -20.03
CA VAL A 487 16.66 -28.25 -20.48
C VAL A 487 15.40 -27.99 -19.65
N GLU A 488 14.56 -29.04 -19.45
CA GLU A 488 13.28 -28.83 -18.73
C GLU A 488 13.47 -28.52 -17.24
N LYS A 489 14.50 -29.11 -16.62
CA LYS A 489 14.83 -28.78 -15.21
C LYS A 489 15.38 -27.36 -15.12
N ALA A 490 16.30 -26.97 -16.00
CA ALA A 490 16.84 -25.61 -16.03
C ALA A 490 15.71 -24.58 -16.21
N ARG A 491 14.77 -24.84 -17.12
CA ARG A 491 13.59 -24.00 -17.35
C ARG A 491 12.73 -23.82 -16.11
N ALA A 492 12.42 -24.92 -15.43
CA ALA A 492 11.61 -24.89 -14.21
C ALA A 492 12.29 -24.06 -13.11
N TRP A 493 13.62 -24.21 -12.95
CA TRP A 493 14.38 -23.48 -11.95
C TRP A 493 14.55 -21.99 -12.30
N LEU A 494 14.74 -21.62 -13.57
CA LEU A 494 14.78 -20.23 -14.02
C LEU A 494 13.42 -19.55 -13.79
N LYS A 495 12.33 -20.23 -14.16
CA LYS A 495 10.98 -19.73 -13.86
C LYS A 495 10.77 -19.52 -12.37
N ARG A 496 11.24 -20.44 -11.53
CA ARG A 496 11.16 -20.32 -10.08
C ARG A 496 11.98 -19.12 -9.57
N ALA A 497 13.21 -18.91 -10.05
CA ALA A 497 14.05 -17.79 -9.66
C ALA A 497 13.37 -16.44 -9.90
N VAL A 498 12.79 -16.26 -11.08
CA VAL A 498 12.03 -15.05 -11.45
C VAL A 498 10.75 -14.91 -10.62
N THR A 499 10.05 -16.03 -10.31
CA THR A 499 8.83 -15.99 -9.49
C THR A 499 9.12 -15.61 -8.03
N LEU A 500 10.27 -16.03 -7.49
CA LEU A 500 10.69 -15.68 -6.13
C LEU A 500 10.98 -14.19 -5.96
N ASN A 501 11.55 -13.56 -6.98
CA ASN A 501 11.76 -12.12 -6.99
C ASN A 501 11.72 -11.57 -8.43
N GLN A 502 10.63 -10.91 -8.78
CA GLN A 502 10.40 -10.35 -10.11
C GLN A 502 11.18 -9.04 -10.36
N ASP A 503 11.70 -8.41 -9.31
CA ASP A 503 12.40 -7.12 -9.40
C ASP A 503 13.86 -7.26 -9.85
N ILE A 504 14.41 -8.49 -9.94
CA ILE A 504 15.81 -8.73 -10.34
C ILE A 504 15.91 -8.93 -11.86
N GLY A 505 16.36 -7.90 -12.58
CA GLY A 505 16.48 -7.91 -14.03
C GLY A 505 17.50 -8.92 -14.58
N ASP A 506 18.58 -9.18 -13.84
CA ASP A 506 19.60 -10.15 -14.22
C ASP A 506 19.03 -11.57 -14.36
N HIS A 507 18.05 -11.94 -13.53
CA HIS A 507 17.39 -13.24 -13.63
C HIS A 507 16.46 -13.33 -14.84
N TRP A 508 15.77 -12.20 -15.17
CA TRP A 508 14.99 -12.12 -16.41
C TRP A 508 15.88 -12.25 -17.64
N ALA A 509 17.02 -11.57 -17.65
CA ALA A 509 17.97 -11.65 -18.75
C ALA A 509 18.53 -13.08 -18.91
N LEU A 510 18.87 -13.75 -17.81
CA LEU A 510 19.33 -15.13 -17.82
C LEU A 510 18.24 -16.09 -18.34
N TYR A 511 16.97 -15.91 -17.92
CA TYR A 511 15.86 -16.72 -18.36
C TYR A 511 15.54 -16.47 -19.85
N TYR A 512 15.56 -15.22 -20.27
CA TYR A 512 15.32 -14.88 -21.67
C TYR A 512 16.45 -15.43 -22.57
N LYS A 513 17.73 -15.31 -22.14
CA LYS A 513 18.88 -15.92 -22.83
C LYS A 513 18.72 -17.43 -23.00
N PHE A 514 18.27 -18.12 -21.96
CA PHE A 514 18.01 -19.55 -22.02
C PHE A 514 16.94 -19.91 -23.05
N GLU A 515 15.82 -19.16 -23.09
CA GLU A 515 14.75 -19.44 -24.05
C GLU A 515 15.08 -19.00 -25.49
N LEU A 516 16.02 -18.06 -25.67
CA LEU A 516 16.56 -17.78 -27.01
C LEU A 516 17.33 -18.98 -27.59
N GLN A 517 17.98 -19.77 -26.72
CA GLN A 517 18.76 -20.95 -27.15
C GLN A 517 17.91 -22.25 -27.24
N HIS A 518 16.93 -22.43 -26.39
CA HIS A 518 16.22 -23.69 -26.19
C HIS A 518 14.68 -23.57 -26.27
N GLY A 519 14.15 -22.38 -26.47
CA GLY A 519 12.71 -22.12 -26.46
C GLY A 519 12.12 -21.89 -27.85
N THR A 520 10.79 -21.72 -27.87
CA THR A 520 10.04 -21.30 -29.04
C THR A 520 9.83 -19.79 -29.05
N GLU A 521 9.60 -19.19 -30.21
CA GLU A 521 9.30 -17.75 -30.33
C GLU A 521 8.13 -17.29 -29.43
N VAL A 522 7.12 -18.14 -29.28
CA VAL A 522 5.96 -17.84 -28.42
C VAL A 522 6.40 -17.68 -26.97
N ARG A 523 7.29 -18.56 -26.46
CA ARG A 523 7.80 -18.48 -25.08
C ARG A 523 8.71 -17.28 -24.91
N GLN A 524 9.55 -16.97 -25.89
CA GLN A 524 10.42 -15.78 -25.86
C GLN A 524 9.60 -14.50 -25.74
N LYS A 525 8.55 -14.33 -26.56
CA LYS A 525 7.61 -13.20 -26.49
C LYS A 525 6.88 -13.12 -25.16
N GLN A 526 6.47 -14.28 -24.60
CA GLN A 526 5.80 -14.32 -23.28
C GLN A 526 6.71 -13.86 -22.14
N ILE A 527 7.98 -14.23 -22.16
CA ILE A 527 8.94 -13.81 -21.12
C ILE A 527 9.26 -12.33 -21.26
N LEU A 528 9.45 -11.85 -22.48
CA LEU A 528 9.67 -10.45 -22.77
C LEU A 528 8.48 -9.58 -22.26
N ALA A 529 7.25 -9.97 -22.61
CA ALA A 529 6.06 -9.27 -22.16
C ALA A 529 5.93 -9.25 -20.62
N LYS A 530 6.27 -10.36 -19.95
CA LYS A 530 6.27 -10.42 -18.48
C LYS A 530 7.36 -9.54 -17.87
N CYS A 531 8.56 -9.53 -18.42
CA CYS A 531 9.66 -8.69 -17.98
C CYS A 531 9.27 -7.20 -18.08
N VAL A 532 8.66 -6.80 -19.22
CA VAL A 532 8.16 -5.43 -19.43
C VAL A 532 7.07 -5.09 -18.42
N ALA A 533 6.12 -6.00 -18.16
CA ALA A 533 5.05 -5.79 -17.21
C ALA A 533 5.54 -5.68 -15.73
N CYS A 534 6.63 -6.39 -15.39
CA CYS A 534 7.18 -6.39 -14.02
C CYS A 534 8.11 -5.20 -13.75
N GLU A 535 8.62 -4.52 -14.76
CA GLU A 535 9.56 -3.38 -14.66
C GLU A 535 10.68 -3.59 -13.63
N PRO A 536 11.58 -4.58 -13.80
CA PRO A 536 12.61 -4.88 -12.82
C PRO A 536 13.55 -3.70 -12.59
N LYS A 537 13.93 -3.47 -11.33
CA LYS A 537 14.74 -2.32 -10.90
C LYS A 537 16.06 -2.74 -10.26
N ARG A 538 16.20 -4.01 -9.90
CA ARG A 538 17.36 -4.56 -9.22
C ARG A 538 18.14 -5.49 -10.13
N GLY A 539 19.35 -5.85 -9.70
CA GLY A 539 20.30 -6.65 -10.44
C GLY A 539 21.56 -5.84 -10.70
N GLU A 540 22.71 -6.45 -10.58
CA GLU A 540 23.99 -5.77 -10.72
C GLU A 540 24.19 -5.24 -12.16
N LYS A 541 24.07 -6.13 -13.14
CA LYS A 541 24.20 -5.77 -14.55
C LYS A 541 23.04 -4.95 -15.06
N TRP A 542 21.83 -5.28 -14.59
CA TRP A 542 20.65 -4.53 -14.90
C TRP A 542 20.78 -3.08 -14.45
N GLN A 543 21.23 -2.85 -13.21
CA GLN A 543 21.42 -1.50 -12.68
C GLN A 543 22.58 -0.77 -13.35
N ALA A 544 23.68 -1.45 -13.62
CA ALA A 544 24.82 -0.85 -14.33
C ALA A 544 24.40 -0.31 -15.70
N ILE A 545 23.55 -1.04 -16.42
CA ILE A 545 23.07 -0.64 -17.75
C ILE A 545 21.90 0.33 -17.68
N SER A 546 20.88 0.05 -16.86
CA SER A 546 19.68 0.88 -16.79
C SER A 546 19.90 2.27 -16.20
N LYS A 547 20.87 2.41 -15.28
CA LYS A 547 21.24 3.69 -14.66
C LYS A 547 22.30 4.48 -15.43
N ALA A 548 22.86 3.90 -16.48
CA ALA A 548 23.77 4.64 -17.34
C ALA A 548 23.02 5.79 -18.03
N VAL A 549 23.66 6.95 -18.10
CA VAL A 549 23.07 8.19 -18.63
C VAL A 549 22.51 7.98 -20.05
N GLU A 550 23.23 7.22 -20.87
CA GLU A 550 22.86 6.89 -22.24
C GLU A 550 21.58 6.05 -22.37
N ASN A 551 21.15 5.42 -21.28
CA ASN A 551 20.03 4.48 -21.25
C ASN A 551 18.83 5.01 -20.46
N ALA A 552 18.88 6.23 -19.93
CA ALA A 552 17.88 6.80 -19.01
C ALA A 552 16.45 6.81 -19.58
N HIS A 553 16.29 6.90 -20.89
CA HIS A 553 14.97 6.97 -21.56
C HIS A 553 14.70 5.75 -22.46
N GLN A 554 15.50 4.68 -22.34
CA GLN A 554 15.31 3.51 -23.17
C GLN A 554 14.22 2.58 -22.61
N PRO A 555 13.43 1.93 -23.50
CA PRO A 555 12.45 0.95 -23.07
C PRO A 555 13.10 -0.29 -22.43
N ILE A 556 12.39 -0.97 -21.58
CA ILE A 556 12.87 -2.16 -20.84
C ILE A 556 13.40 -3.25 -21.78
N GLU A 557 12.79 -3.40 -22.96
CA GLU A 557 13.26 -4.34 -23.99
C GLU A 557 14.69 -4.03 -24.46
N ALA A 558 15.00 -2.75 -24.68
CA ALA A 558 16.34 -2.33 -25.10
C ALA A 558 17.37 -2.56 -23.99
N ILE A 559 16.98 -2.30 -22.72
CA ILE A 559 17.81 -2.58 -21.56
C ILE A 559 18.07 -4.09 -21.44
N LEU A 560 17.02 -4.92 -21.54
CA LEU A 560 17.14 -6.39 -21.50
C LEU A 560 18.14 -6.90 -22.58
N ASN A 561 18.04 -6.41 -23.80
CA ASN A 561 18.94 -6.79 -24.89
C ASN A 561 20.38 -6.38 -24.61
N LYS A 562 20.62 -5.21 -24.03
CA LYS A 562 21.97 -4.77 -23.63
C LYS A 562 22.55 -5.64 -22.51
N VAL A 563 21.72 -6.03 -21.53
CA VAL A 563 22.13 -6.96 -20.46
C VAL A 563 22.47 -8.34 -21.03
N LEU A 564 21.72 -8.83 -22.01
CA LEU A 564 22.03 -10.08 -22.74
C LEU A 564 23.40 -10.04 -23.41
N ILE A 565 23.71 -8.93 -24.07
CA ILE A 565 25.00 -8.76 -24.71
C ILE A 565 26.13 -8.76 -23.66
N ALA A 566 25.94 -8.09 -22.54
CA ALA A 566 26.89 -8.09 -21.42
C ALA A 566 27.12 -9.49 -20.85
N LEU A 567 26.03 -10.26 -20.59
CA LEU A 567 26.10 -11.65 -20.13
C LEU A 567 26.81 -12.59 -21.15
N SER A 568 26.66 -12.31 -22.43
CA SER A 568 27.27 -13.14 -23.48
C SER A 568 28.76 -12.84 -23.68
N LYS A 569 29.21 -11.62 -23.38
CA LYS A 569 30.63 -11.23 -23.40
C LYS A 569 31.42 -11.90 -22.27
N GLU A 570 30.83 -11.96 -21.06
CA GLU A 570 31.49 -12.60 -19.92
C GLU A 570 31.65 -14.11 -20.08
N GLU A 571 30.67 -14.81 -20.66
CA GLU A 571 30.80 -16.25 -20.92
C GLU A 571 31.88 -16.58 -21.97
N LYS A 572 32.27 -15.63 -22.82
CA LYS A 572 33.39 -15.80 -23.77
C LYS A 572 34.76 -15.50 -23.16
N ALA A 573 34.75 -14.75 -22.04
CA ALA A 573 35.99 -14.38 -21.34
C ALA A 573 36.37 -15.39 -20.21
N THR A 574 35.40 -16.22 -19.77
CA THR A 574 35.60 -17.35 -18.85
C THR A 574 35.69 -18.69 -19.59
#